data_d3f12c63c11ee6a3052e3ce5be57dfaf
#
_entry.id   d3f12c63c11ee6a3052e3ce5be57dfaf
#
_cell.length_a   1.000
_cell.length_b   1.000
_cell.length_c   1.000
_cell.angle_alpha   90.00
_cell.angle_beta   90.00
_cell.angle_gamma   90.00
#
_symmetry.space_group_name_H-M   'P 1'
#
loop_
_entity.id
_entity.type
_entity.pdbx_description
1 polymer ?
#
loop_
_entity_poly.entity_id
_entity_poly.type
_entity_poly.pdbx_seq_one_letter_code
_entity_poly.pdbx_strand_id
1 'polypeptide(L)'
;SLIVGLAAACIDLLIGVIYGGIMGYYGGRVDEIMSKFSEILYSIPYLLVTILLLVVMEPSLGTIILALTITGWINMSWIVRGEIMQLKNREYVLASRSMGAGHGRLLFRHLLPNAVGPIIVTVTLSVPNAIFAEAFLSFLGLGVQAPVASLGSMINDALTGWLYYPWRMLFPAILISIIML
;
A
#
# COMPACT_ATOMS: atom_id res chain seq x y z
N SER A 1 10.26 -4.79 -10.38
CA SER A 1 8.87 -4.88 -9.88
C SER A 1 8.80 -5.39 -8.44
N LEU A 2 9.37 -6.57 -8.08
CA LEU A 2 9.25 -7.18 -6.73
C LEU A 2 9.78 -6.27 -5.61
N ILE A 3 10.97 -5.68 -5.78
CA ILE A 3 11.56 -4.78 -4.76
C ILE A 3 10.67 -3.56 -4.55
N VAL A 4 10.16 -2.96 -5.62
CA VAL A 4 9.27 -1.80 -5.53
C VAL A 4 7.97 -2.17 -4.83
N GLY A 5 7.33 -3.28 -5.24
CA GLY A 5 6.09 -3.74 -4.64
C GLY A 5 6.21 -4.05 -3.15
N LEU A 6 7.26 -4.78 -2.76
CA LEU A 6 7.51 -5.09 -1.34
C LEU A 6 7.83 -3.84 -0.53
N ALA A 7 8.68 -2.94 -1.04
CA ALA A 7 9.04 -1.71 -0.34
C ALA A 7 7.81 -0.79 -0.16
N ALA A 8 7.01 -0.61 -1.22
CA ALA A 8 5.78 0.17 -1.14
C ALA A 8 4.79 -0.43 -0.13
N ALA A 9 4.55 -1.75 -0.20
CA ALA A 9 3.65 -2.43 0.74
C ALA A 9 4.12 -2.34 2.20
N CYS A 10 5.44 -2.41 2.46
CA CYS A 10 5.99 -2.21 3.81
C CYS A 10 5.75 -0.79 4.33
N ILE A 11 5.94 0.22 3.49
CA ILE A 11 5.71 1.62 3.87
C ILE A 11 4.22 1.86 4.12
N ASP A 12 3.36 1.37 3.23
CA ASP A 12 1.90 1.46 3.36
C ASP A 12 1.39 0.76 4.62
N LEU A 13 1.95 -0.40 4.95
CA LEU A 13 1.67 -1.11 6.19
C LEU A 13 2.03 -0.24 7.41
N LEU A 14 3.26 0.27 7.45
CA LEU A 14 3.73 1.04 8.62
C LEU A 14 2.90 2.31 8.83
N ILE A 15 2.71 3.09 7.77
CA ILE A 15 1.92 4.34 7.86
C ILE A 15 0.46 4.01 8.15
N GLY A 16 -0.14 3.08 7.41
CA GLY A 16 -1.55 2.73 7.55
C GLY A 16 -1.91 2.16 8.92
N VAL A 17 -1.06 1.29 9.48
CA VAL A 17 -1.28 0.72 10.82
C VAL A 17 -1.19 1.79 11.91
N ILE A 18 -0.19 2.66 11.84
CA ILE A 18 -0.04 3.73 12.84
C ILE A 18 -1.19 4.74 12.71
N TYR A 19 -1.47 5.19 11.49
CA TYR A 19 -2.51 6.18 11.23
C TYR A 19 -3.90 5.65 11.60
N GLY A 20 -4.27 4.47 11.09
CA GLY A 20 -5.54 3.82 11.40
C GLY A 20 -5.69 3.43 12.87
N GLY A 21 -4.59 3.00 13.49
CA GLY A 21 -4.53 2.73 14.92
C GLY A 21 -4.87 3.95 15.77
N ILE A 22 -4.31 5.11 15.44
CA ILE A 22 -4.59 6.38 16.14
C ILE A 22 -6.05 6.78 15.93
N MET A 23 -6.53 6.76 14.67
CA MET A 23 -7.92 7.10 14.34
C MET A 23 -8.91 6.24 15.14
N GLY A 24 -8.77 4.92 15.05
CA GLY A 24 -9.67 3.96 15.70
C GLY A 24 -9.64 4.05 17.23
N TYR A 25 -8.44 4.27 17.80
CA TYR A 25 -8.25 4.32 19.23
C TYR A 25 -8.86 5.58 19.87
N TYR A 26 -8.47 6.77 19.40
CA TYR A 26 -8.95 8.01 19.98
C TYR A 26 -10.41 8.29 19.61
N GLY A 27 -10.80 8.06 18.38
CA GLY A 27 -12.17 8.33 17.93
C GLY A 27 -12.54 9.81 17.94
N GLY A 28 -13.83 10.12 17.90
CA GLY A 28 -14.35 11.48 18.00
C GLY A 28 -13.71 12.46 17.02
N ARG A 29 -13.29 13.65 17.49
CA ARG A 29 -12.72 14.70 16.63
C ARG A 29 -11.39 14.29 15.97
N VAL A 30 -10.56 13.49 16.65
CA VAL A 30 -9.29 13.00 16.06
C VAL A 30 -9.58 12.13 14.87
N ASP A 31 -10.48 11.18 15.02
CA ASP A 31 -10.92 10.30 13.94
C ASP A 31 -11.55 11.09 12.79
N GLU A 32 -12.41 12.05 13.09
CA GLU A 32 -13.09 12.88 12.09
C GLU A 32 -12.08 13.70 11.24
N ILE A 33 -11.13 14.37 11.86
CA ILE A 33 -10.12 15.19 11.18
C ILE A 33 -9.21 14.30 10.33
N MET A 34 -8.70 13.20 10.91
CA MET A 34 -7.82 12.28 10.21
C MET A 34 -8.54 11.56 9.06
N SER A 35 -9.81 11.15 9.25
CA SER A 35 -10.62 10.57 8.18
C SER A 35 -10.83 11.55 7.03
N LYS A 36 -11.19 12.81 7.33
CA LYS A 36 -11.35 13.85 6.31
C LYS A 36 -10.07 14.09 5.51
N PHE A 37 -8.92 14.12 6.19
CA PHE A 37 -7.63 14.26 5.51
C PHE A 37 -7.36 13.09 4.56
N SER A 38 -7.54 11.85 5.01
CA SER A 38 -7.35 10.67 4.17
C SER A 38 -8.37 10.61 3.02
N GLU A 39 -9.64 10.98 3.25
CA GLU A 39 -10.67 11.06 2.21
C GLU A 39 -10.32 12.09 1.12
N ILE A 40 -9.80 13.27 1.49
CA ILE A 40 -9.36 14.29 0.52
C ILE A 40 -8.21 13.74 -0.33
N LEU A 41 -7.21 13.11 0.28
CA LEU A 41 -6.12 12.50 -0.47
C LEU A 41 -6.60 11.37 -1.38
N TYR A 42 -7.51 10.53 -0.90
CA TYR A 42 -8.04 9.40 -1.66
C TYR A 42 -8.95 9.82 -2.81
N SER A 43 -9.58 11.01 -2.73
CA SER A 43 -10.42 11.55 -3.80
C SER A 43 -9.65 11.92 -5.06
N ILE A 44 -8.34 12.13 -4.94
CA ILE A 44 -7.47 12.41 -6.09
C ILE A 44 -7.14 11.07 -6.76
N PRO A 45 -7.40 10.92 -8.08
CA PRO A 45 -7.05 9.70 -8.79
C PRO A 45 -5.56 9.38 -8.62
N TYR A 46 -5.26 8.25 -7.97
CA TYR A 46 -3.89 7.90 -7.59
C TYR A 46 -2.93 7.87 -8.79
N LEU A 47 -3.41 7.41 -9.96
CA LEU A 47 -2.61 7.40 -11.19
C LEU A 47 -2.19 8.80 -11.62
N LEU A 48 -3.05 9.81 -11.46
CA LEU A 48 -2.70 11.20 -11.80
C LEU A 48 -1.58 11.71 -10.90
N VAL A 49 -1.68 11.49 -9.60
CA VAL A 49 -0.62 11.87 -8.63
C VAL A 49 0.69 11.19 -8.98
N THR A 50 0.64 9.88 -9.23
CA THR A 50 1.81 9.08 -9.57
C THR A 50 2.48 9.57 -10.85
N ILE A 51 1.70 9.78 -11.92
CA ILE A 51 2.22 10.26 -13.21
C ILE A 51 2.82 11.67 -13.06
N LEU A 52 2.14 12.59 -12.37
CA LEU A 52 2.65 13.93 -12.13
C LEU A 52 3.99 13.92 -11.40
N LEU A 53 4.12 13.08 -10.37
CA LEU A 53 5.38 12.94 -9.65
C LEU A 53 6.51 12.39 -10.54
N LEU A 54 6.23 11.38 -11.34
CA LEU A 54 7.23 10.79 -12.24
C LEU A 54 7.62 11.73 -13.39
N VAL A 55 6.76 12.66 -13.76
CA VAL A 55 7.07 13.70 -14.75
C VAL A 55 7.91 14.81 -14.15
N VAL A 56 7.65 15.21 -12.90
CA VAL A 56 8.36 16.30 -12.22
C VAL A 56 9.70 15.82 -11.63
N MET A 57 9.73 14.61 -11.11
CA MET A 57 10.93 13.99 -10.53
C MET A 57 11.53 13.01 -11.56
N GLU A 58 12.87 12.93 -11.62
CA GLU A 58 13.52 11.94 -12.48
C GLU A 58 13.08 10.52 -12.11
N PRO A 59 12.75 9.67 -13.12
CA PRO A 59 12.35 8.29 -12.89
C PRO A 59 13.45 7.49 -12.18
N SER A 60 13.19 7.08 -10.95
CA SER A 60 14.08 6.25 -10.13
C SER A 60 13.27 5.25 -9.32
N LEU A 61 13.94 4.21 -8.79
CA LEU A 61 13.28 3.28 -7.87
C LEU A 61 12.64 4.01 -6.69
N GLY A 62 13.35 4.99 -6.11
CA GLY A 62 12.86 5.78 -4.99
C GLY A 62 11.64 6.63 -5.34
N THR A 63 11.65 7.28 -6.50
CA THR A 63 10.52 8.10 -6.98
C THR A 63 9.27 7.26 -7.19
N ILE A 64 9.40 6.05 -7.76
CA ILE A 64 8.27 5.14 -7.98
C ILE A 64 7.71 4.67 -6.64
N ILE A 65 8.56 4.24 -5.69
CA ILE A 65 8.12 3.84 -4.36
C ILE A 65 7.38 4.98 -3.67
N LEU A 66 7.94 6.19 -3.68
CA LEU A 66 7.33 7.38 -3.11
C LEU A 66 5.96 7.68 -3.76
N ALA A 67 5.89 7.62 -5.09
CA ALA A 67 4.66 7.88 -5.83
C ALA A 67 3.55 6.88 -5.49
N LEU A 68 3.88 5.59 -5.35
CA LEU A 68 2.93 4.54 -4.96
C LEU A 68 2.47 4.69 -3.51
N THR A 69 3.35 5.13 -2.61
CA THR A 69 3.06 5.20 -1.17
C THR A 69 2.36 6.48 -0.73
N ILE A 70 2.24 7.51 -1.56
CA ILE A 70 1.54 8.75 -1.19
C ILE A 70 0.09 8.50 -0.78
N THR A 71 -0.61 7.61 -1.47
CA THR A 71 -2.02 7.28 -1.18
C THR A 71 -2.23 5.81 -0.83
N GLY A 72 -1.24 4.94 -1.04
CA GLY A 72 -1.36 3.49 -0.86
C GLY A 72 -1.72 3.07 0.57
N TRP A 73 -1.18 3.77 1.56
CA TRP A 73 -1.39 3.51 2.99
C TRP A 73 -2.85 3.74 3.45
N ILE A 74 -3.66 4.49 2.68
CA ILE A 74 -5.00 4.94 3.12
C ILE A 74 -5.94 3.75 3.33
N ASN A 75 -6.00 2.80 2.39
CA ASN A 75 -6.84 1.61 2.52
C ASN A 75 -6.49 0.79 3.77
N MET A 76 -5.20 0.60 4.04
CA MET A 76 -4.73 -0.07 5.25
C MET A 76 -5.19 0.68 6.50
N SER A 77 -5.11 2.00 6.50
CA SER A 77 -5.52 2.83 7.65
C SER A 77 -7.01 2.68 7.97
N TRP A 78 -7.88 2.60 6.97
CA TRP A 78 -9.32 2.42 7.19
C TRP A 78 -9.67 1.04 7.74
N ILE A 79 -8.98 0.00 7.28
CA ILE A 79 -9.17 -1.37 7.79
C ILE A 79 -8.72 -1.45 9.24
N VAL A 80 -7.52 -0.94 9.55
CA VAL A 80 -7.00 -0.93 10.92
C VAL A 80 -7.89 -0.07 11.83
N ARG A 81 -8.34 1.10 11.38
CA ARG A 81 -9.31 1.93 12.12
C ARG A 81 -10.55 1.15 12.50
N GLY A 82 -11.18 0.49 11.54
CA GLY A 82 -12.38 -0.31 11.77
C GLY A 82 -12.18 -1.40 12.80
N GLU A 83 -11.07 -2.14 12.71
CA GLU A 83 -10.71 -3.20 13.62
C GLU A 83 -10.44 -2.68 15.04
N ILE A 84 -9.65 -1.62 15.17
CA ILE A 84 -9.35 -0.99 16.48
C ILE A 84 -10.62 -0.46 17.14
N MET A 85 -11.57 0.10 16.37
CA MET A 85 -12.85 0.58 16.91
C MET A 85 -13.69 -0.57 17.51
N GLN A 86 -13.63 -1.76 16.92
CA GLN A 86 -14.30 -2.94 17.45
C GLN A 86 -13.56 -3.50 18.69
N LEU A 87 -12.24 -3.64 18.60
CA LEU A 87 -11.42 -4.23 19.65
C LEU A 87 -11.39 -3.39 20.92
N LYS A 88 -11.42 -2.06 20.82
CA LYS A 88 -11.29 -1.18 22.02
C LYS A 88 -12.43 -1.33 23.03
N ASN A 89 -13.56 -1.92 22.62
CA ASN A 89 -14.72 -2.15 23.46
C ASN A 89 -14.75 -3.57 24.05
N ARG A 90 -13.74 -4.41 23.76
CA ARG A 90 -13.65 -5.76 24.32
C ARG A 90 -13.31 -5.75 25.79
N GLU A 91 -13.83 -6.72 26.55
CA GLU A 91 -13.69 -6.83 28.00
C GLU A 91 -12.23 -6.80 28.48
N TYR A 92 -11.32 -7.48 27.77
CA TYR A 92 -9.90 -7.51 28.14
C TYR A 92 -9.22 -6.14 28.02
N VAL A 93 -9.68 -5.29 27.09
CA VAL A 93 -9.17 -3.92 26.94
C VAL A 93 -9.69 -3.04 28.07
N LEU A 94 -11.00 -3.19 28.38
CA LEU A 94 -11.63 -2.46 29.50
C LEU A 94 -10.99 -2.85 30.82
N ALA A 95 -10.75 -4.13 31.06
CA ALA A 95 -10.06 -4.62 32.25
C ALA A 95 -8.64 -4.05 32.36
N SER A 96 -7.86 -4.08 31.27
CA SER A 96 -6.52 -3.47 31.24
C SER A 96 -6.54 -1.98 31.55
N ARG A 97 -7.54 -1.28 31.04
CA ARG A 97 -7.75 0.15 31.28
C ARG A 97 -8.07 0.44 32.75
N SER A 98 -8.94 -0.38 33.37
CA SER A 98 -9.29 -0.26 34.79
C SER A 98 -8.09 -0.55 35.71
N MET A 99 -7.15 -1.38 35.26
CA MET A 99 -5.88 -1.62 35.95
C MET A 99 -4.82 -0.51 35.71
N GLY A 100 -5.19 0.61 35.09
CA GLY A 100 -4.29 1.75 34.88
C GLY A 100 -3.36 1.65 33.69
N ALA A 101 -3.66 0.80 32.68
CA ALA A 101 -2.85 0.76 31.47
C ALA A 101 -2.95 2.07 30.68
N GLY A 102 -1.81 2.71 30.40
CA GLY A 102 -1.74 3.94 29.60
C GLY A 102 -2.07 3.70 28.12
N HIS A 103 -2.43 4.79 27.41
CA HIS A 103 -2.87 4.78 26.01
C HIS A 103 -1.92 4.01 25.06
N GLY A 104 -0.62 4.30 25.14
CA GLY A 104 0.38 3.61 24.31
C GLY A 104 0.41 2.10 24.56
N ARG A 105 0.33 1.67 25.84
CA ARG A 105 0.29 0.24 26.19
C ARG A 105 -0.96 -0.42 25.64
N LEU A 106 -2.12 0.24 25.75
CA LEU A 106 -3.38 -0.29 25.20
C LEU A 106 -3.29 -0.44 23.69
N LEU A 107 -2.82 0.57 22.97
CA LEU A 107 -2.74 0.54 21.50
C LEU A 107 -1.72 -0.50 21.01
N PHE A 108 -0.45 -0.39 21.44
CA PHE A 108 0.64 -1.19 20.88
C PHE A 108 0.74 -2.61 21.45
N ARG A 109 0.30 -2.85 22.69
CA ARG A 109 0.43 -4.16 23.33
C ARG A 109 -0.86 -4.98 23.38
N HIS A 110 -2.02 -4.33 23.27
CA HIS A 110 -3.30 -5.03 23.35
C HIS A 110 -4.13 -4.93 22.07
N LEU A 111 -4.22 -3.77 21.43
CA LEU A 111 -5.09 -3.59 20.28
C LEU A 111 -4.42 -4.03 18.98
N LEU A 112 -3.30 -3.44 18.61
CA LEU A 112 -2.62 -3.76 17.35
C LEU A 112 -2.23 -5.24 17.20
N PRO A 113 -1.71 -5.94 18.24
CA PRO A 113 -1.45 -7.38 18.11
C PRO A 113 -2.70 -8.23 17.90
N ASN A 114 -3.86 -7.78 18.39
CA ASN A 114 -5.13 -8.47 18.15
C ASN A 114 -5.78 -8.10 16.80
N ALA A 115 -5.32 -7.03 16.15
CA ALA A 115 -5.73 -6.63 14.80
C ALA A 115 -4.88 -7.27 13.68
N VAL A 116 -3.90 -8.11 14.03
CA VAL A 116 -2.94 -8.69 13.05
C VAL A 116 -3.63 -9.52 11.96
N GLY A 117 -4.73 -10.21 12.26
CA GLY A 117 -5.45 -11.02 11.28
C GLY A 117 -5.86 -10.21 10.03
N PRO A 118 -6.72 -9.20 10.14
CA PRO A 118 -7.09 -8.33 9.03
C PRO A 118 -5.90 -7.59 8.40
N ILE A 119 -4.89 -7.22 9.19
CA ILE A 119 -3.67 -6.57 8.68
C ILE A 119 -2.90 -7.49 7.73
N ILE A 120 -2.67 -8.76 8.11
CA ILE A 120 -1.96 -9.73 7.26
C ILE A 120 -2.73 -9.94 5.95
N VAL A 121 -4.04 -10.15 6.01
CA VAL A 121 -4.86 -10.32 4.81
C VAL A 121 -4.72 -9.11 3.88
N THR A 122 -4.79 -7.91 4.43
CA THR A 122 -4.66 -6.68 3.63
C THR A 122 -3.27 -6.56 2.99
N VAL A 123 -2.20 -6.85 3.74
CA VAL A 123 -0.83 -6.83 3.20
C VAL A 123 -0.66 -7.85 2.08
N THR A 124 -1.19 -9.06 2.26
CA THR A 124 -1.10 -10.11 1.24
C THR A 124 -1.74 -9.67 -0.08
N LEU A 125 -2.81 -8.89 -0.04
CA LEU A 125 -3.46 -8.35 -1.22
C LEU A 125 -2.78 -7.07 -1.75
N SER A 126 -2.16 -6.26 -0.90
CA SER A 126 -1.53 -5.00 -1.32
C SER A 126 -0.22 -5.22 -2.06
N VAL A 127 0.56 -6.25 -1.75
CA VAL A 127 1.84 -6.56 -2.43
C VAL A 127 1.63 -6.82 -3.93
N PRO A 128 0.75 -7.75 -4.37
CA PRO A 128 0.45 -7.93 -5.79
C PRO A 128 -0.03 -6.65 -6.48
N ASN A 129 -0.91 -5.89 -5.83
CA ASN A 129 -1.43 -4.63 -6.37
C ASN A 129 -0.31 -3.60 -6.61
N ALA A 130 0.65 -3.47 -5.68
CA ALA A 130 1.79 -2.57 -5.85
C ALA A 130 2.74 -3.04 -6.96
N ILE A 131 2.96 -4.36 -7.10
CA ILE A 131 3.74 -4.94 -8.20
C ILE A 131 3.06 -4.67 -9.54
N PHE A 132 1.75 -4.86 -9.62
CA PHE A 132 0.98 -4.58 -10.83
C PHE A 132 1.03 -3.10 -11.21
N ALA A 133 0.84 -2.21 -10.24
CA ALA A 133 0.88 -0.76 -10.45
C ALA A 133 2.26 -0.31 -10.97
N GLU A 134 3.35 -0.82 -10.39
CA GLU A 134 4.70 -0.57 -10.89
C GLU A 134 4.89 -1.10 -12.33
N ALA A 135 4.45 -2.34 -12.59
CA ALA A 135 4.56 -2.93 -13.90
C ALA A 135 3.75 -2.15 -14.95
N PHE A 136 2.57 -1.66 -14.58
CA PHE A 136 1.75 -0.81 -15.44
C PHE A 136 2.43 0.53 -15.77
N LEU A 137 3.00 1.21 -14.77
CA LEU A 137 3.75 2.46 -14.97
C LEU A 137 4.98 2.24 -15.85
N SER A 138 5.70 1.14 -15.63
CA SER A 138 6.87 0.76 -16.42
C SER A 138 6.48 0.40 -17.85
N PHE A 139 5.33 -0.24 -18.06
CA PHE A 139 4.78 -0.49 -19.38
C PHE A 139 4.46 0.81 -20.14
N LEU A 140 3.98 1.85 -19.43
CA LEU A 140 3.73 3.16 -20.02
C LEU A 140 5.02 3.98 -20.26
N GLY A 141 6.19 3.44 -19.94
CA GLY A 141 7.48 4.14 -20.10
C GLY A 141 7.82 5.08 -18.93
N LEU A 142 6.99 5.13 -17.89
CA LEU A 142 7.18 5.97 -16.70
C LEU A 142 7.88 5.23 -15.55
N GLY A 143 8.28 3.98 -15.78
CA GLY A 143 8.92 3.13 -14.77
C GLY A 143 10.43 3.30 -14.68
N VAL A 144 11.06 2.30 -14.06
CA VAL A 144 12.54 2.24 -13.96
C VAL A 144 13.17 2.19 -15.34
N GLN A 145 14.25 2.98 -15.49
CA GLN A 145 15.02 3.01 -16.74
C GLN A 145 16.11 1.94 -16.75
N ALA A 146 16.54 1.56 -17.96
CA ALA A 146 17.69 0.67 -18.14
C ALA A 146 18.91 1.17 -17.34
N PRO A 147 19.74 0.28 -16.73
CA PRO A 147 19.77 -1.16 -16.92
C PRO A 147 18.81 -1.96 -16.02
N VAL A 148 17.98 -1.31 -15.21
CA VAL A 148 17.04 -1.99 -14.30
C VAL A 148 15.81 -2.46 -15.08
N ALA A 149 15.62 -3.77 -15.14
CA ALA A 149 14.45 -4.36 -15.81
C ALA A 149 13.26 -4.48 -14.85
N SER A 150 12.05 -4.21 -15.36
CA SER A 150 10.79 -4.52 -14.71
C SER A 150 9.92 -5.42 -15.58
N LEU A 151 8.94 -6.08 -15.00
CA LEU A 151 8.00 -6.90 -15.77
C LEU A 151 7.25 -6.07 -16.81
N GLY A 152 6.89 -4.84 -16.44
CA GLY A 152 6.20 -3.92 -17.35
C GLY A 152 7.09 -3.41 -18.48
N SER A 153 8.35 -3.04 -18.21
CA SER A 153 9.30 -2.63 -19.25
C SER A 153 9.60 -3.76 -20.24
N MET A 154 9.71 -5.01 -19.73
CA MET A 154 9.89 -6.19 -20.59
C MET A 154 8.71 -6.40 -21.55
N ILE A 155 7.47 -6.16 -21.11
CA ILE A 155 6.29 -6.24 -21.97
C ILE A 155 6.32 -5.11 -22.99
N ASN A 156 6.66 -3.90 -22.61
CA ASN A 156 6.77 -2.74 -23.51
C ASN A 156 7.79 -3.00 -24.60
N ASP A 157 9.01 -3.44 -24.23
CA ASP A 157 10.08 -3.74 -25.19
C ASP A 157 9.72 -4.89 -26.17
N ALA A 158 8.87 -5.82 -25.73
CA ALA A 158 8.43 -6.92 -26.55
C ALA A 158 7.40 -6.53 -27.61
N LEU A 159 6.73 -5.37 -27.48
CA LEU A 159 5.73 -4.92 -28.45
C LEU A 159 6.30 -4.75 -29.86
N THR A 160 7.53 -4.29 -29.99
CA THR A 160 8.17 -4.05 -31.30
C THR A 160 8.45 -5.36 -32.05
N GLY A 161 8.64 -6.47 -31.33
CA GLY A 161 8.93 -7.79 -31.90
C GLY A 161 7.81 -8.81 -31.76
N TRP A 162 6.62 -8.40 -31.39
CA TRP A 162 5.47 -9.28 -31.08
C TRP A 162 5.17 -10.33 -32.15
N LEU A 163 5.21 -9.95 -33.43
CA LEU A 163 4.90 -10.86 -34.55
C LEU A 163 5.92 -11.99 -34.73
N TYR A 164 7.18 -11.74 -34.34
CA TYR A 164 8.28 -12.69 -34.51
C TYR A 164 8.63 -13.44 -33.22
N TYR A 165 8.46 -12.78 -32.07
CA TYR A 165 8.89 -13.29 -30.76
C TYR A 165 7.78 -13.12 -29.69
N PRO A 166 6.59 -13.70 -29.86
CA PRO A 166 5.45 -13.48 -28.96
C PRO A 166 5.75 -13.91 -27.51
N TRP A 167 6.63 -14.88 -27.30
CA TRP A 167 6.99 -15.35 -25.97
C TRP A 167 7.67 -14.29 -25.11
N ARG A 168 8.32 -13.29 -25.70
CA ARG A 168 8.95 -12.19 -24.94
C ARG A 168 7.93 -11.37 -24.16
N MET A 169 6.72 -11.27 -24.66
CA MET A 169 5.60 -10.62 -23.99
C MET A 169 4.85 -11.58 -23.07
N LEU A 170 4.63 -12.82 -23.52
CA LEU A 170 3.82 -13.80 -22.79
C LEU A 170 4.43 -14.18 -21.44
N PHE A 171 5.74 -14.41 -21.35
CA PHE A 171 6.37 -14.81 -20.10
C PHE A 171 6.20 -13.77 -18.97
N PRO A 172 6.53 -12.49 -19.13
CA PRO A 172 6.32 -11.51 -18.08
C PRO A 172 4.82 -11.27 -17.81
N ALA A 173 3.95 -11.35 -18.80
CA ALA A 173 2.49 -11.23 -18.61
C ALA A 173 1.93 -12.38 -17.77
N ILE A 174 2.32 -13.62 -18.06
CA ILE A 174 1.93 -14.79 -17.26
C ILE A 174 2.46 -14.66 -15.83
N LEU A 175 3.70 -14.21 -15.65
CA LEU A 175 4.28 -14.03 -14.32
C LEU A 175 3.51 -13.00 -13.50
N ILE A 176 3.13 -11.86 -14.09
CA ILE A 176 2.26 -10.88 -13.43
C ILE A 176 0.92 -11.51 -13.07
N SER A 177 0.31 -12.28 -13.98
CA SER A 177 -0.96 -12.94 -13.73
C SER A 177 -0.89 -13.93 -12.56
N ILE A 178 0.21 -14.68 -12.45
CA ILE A 178 0.44 -15.63 -11.33
C ILE A 178 0.63 -14.87 -10.01
N ILE A 179 1.31 -13.73 -10.02
CA ILE A 179 1.52 -12.91 -8.83
C ILE A 179 0.19 -12.32 -8.33
N MET A 180 -0.74 -12.03 -9.24
CA MET A 180 -2.06 -11.46 -8.92
C MET A 180 -3.08 -12.49 -8.40
N LEU A 181 -2.85 -13.80 -8.63
CA LEU A 181 -3.70 -14.90 -8.17
C LEU A 181 -3.42 -15.26 -6.71
#